data_f1d3fa2a00e1037d3b6134f6327f471b
#
_entry.id   f1d3fa2a00e1037d3b6134f6327f471b
#
_cell.length_a   1.000
_cell.length_b   1.000
_cell.length_c   1.000
_cell.angle_alpha   90.00
_cell.angle_beta   90.00
_cell.angle_gamma   90.00
#
_symmetry.space_group_name_H-M   'P 1'
#
loop_
_entity.id
_entity.type
_entity.pdbx_description
1 polymer ?
#
loop_
_entity_poly.entity_id
_entity_poly.type
_entity_poly.pdbx_seq_one_letter_code
_entity_poly.pdbx_strand_id
1 'polypeptide(L)'
;MKLLFIVLSSLFLTSCTGGGLSNPSENSYVSGSGAAVYIKQSDRRDAPKFSGETLTTGVITLNSNQVTVINVWASWCAPCRAEAPLLQEFSIQYPQVQFAGVLTRDNISSAKAFYENFKLTYPTFIDDSILVGFKGSLIPNAIPTTLIIDKQGKVAVRISGEATVATLKKMLEKVIADA
;
A
#
# COMPACT_ATOMS: atom_id res chain seq x y z
N MET A 1 5.64 -80.09 7.94
CA MET A 1 5.40 -79.35 6.73
C MET A 1 4.52 -78.15 7.08
N LYS A 2 5.15 -76.99 7.43
CA LYS A 2 4.45 -75.78 7.83
C LYS A 2 4.74 -74.69 6.76
N LEU A 3 3.70 -74.36 5.98
CA LEU A 3 3.76 -73.25 5.03
C LEU A 3 3.74 -71.91 5.80
N LEU A 4 4.78 -71.13 5.56
CA LEU A 4 4.93 -69.81 6.10
C LEU A 4 4.41 -68.81 5.04
N PHE A 5 3.24 -68.16 5.30
CA PHE A 5 2.71 -67.11 4.48
C PHE A 5 3.41 -65.78 4.87
N ILE A 6 4.21 -65.24 3.98
CA ILE A 6 4.76 -63.89 4.11
C ILE A 6 3.78 -62.95 3.42
N VAL A 7 3.07 -62.15 4.22
CA VAL A 7 2.25 -61.05 3.76
C VAL A 7 3.13 -59.81 3.58
N LEU A 8 3.40 -59.48 2.33
CA LEU A 8 4.13 -58.24 1.96
C LEU A 8 3.18 -57.05 2.00
N SER A 9 3.25 -56.28 3.08
CA SER A 9 2.47 -55.06 3.25
C SER A 9 3.15 -53.94 2.49
N SER A 10 2.62 -53.58 1.31
CA SER A 10 3.04 -52.45 0.49
C SER A 10 2.49 -51.15 1.09
N LEU A 11 3.36 -50.36 1.71
CA LEU A 11 3.07 -49.00 2.18
C LEU A 11 2.99 -48.08 0.96
N PHE A 12 1.79 -47.67 0.56
CA PHE A 12 1.57 -46.58 -0.38
C PHE A 12 1.80 -45.24 0.33
N LEU A 13 2.96 -44.62 0.09
CA LEU A 13 3.20 -43.25 0.41
C LEU A 13 2.47 -42.36 -0.61
N THR A 14 1.28 -41.93 -0.29
CA THR A 14 0.60 -40.86 -1.06
C THR A 14 1.27 -39.54 -0.75
N SER A 15 2.18 -39.09 -1.63
CA SER A 15 2.73 -37.76 -1.66
C SER A 15 1.62 -36.80 -2.03
N CYS A 16 1.12 -36.00 -1.05
CA CYS A 16 0.28 -34.86 -1.29
C CYS A 16 1.11 -33.73 -1.90
N THR A 17 1.22 -33.69 -3.24
CA THR A 17 1.69 -32.52 -3.96
C THR A 17 0.52 -31.53 -4.07
N GLY A 18 0.26 -30.80 -2.97
CA GLY A 18 -0.69 -29.72 -2.92
C GLY A 18 -0.05 -28.43 -3.43
N GLY A 19 0.26 -28.35 -4.72
CA GLY A 19 0.57 -27.09 -5.40
C GLY A 19 -0.71 -26.33 -5.71
N GLY A 20 -1.36 -25.77 -4.70
CA GLY A 20 -2.43 -24.80 -4.89
C GLY A 20 -1.84 -23.48 -5.35
N LEU A 21 -1.94 -23.16 -6.64
CA LEU A 21 -1.87 -21.80 -7.16
C LEU A 21 -3.10 -21.05 -6.61
N SER A 22 -3.03 -20.64 -5.36
CA SER A 22 -3.98 -19.67 -4.80
C SER A 22 -3.71 -18.34 -5.49
N ASN A 23 -4.62 -17.93 -6.38
CA ASN A 23 -4.77 -16.52 -6.73
C ASN A 23 -4.80 -15.74 -5.42
N PRO A 24 -4.01 -14.66 -5.26
CA PRO A 24 -4.12 -13.82 -4.09
C PRO A 24 -5.54 -13.23 -4.08
N SER A 25 -6.42 -13.86 -3.30
CA SER A 25 -7.73 -13.29 -3.01
C SER A 25 -7.52 -11.91 -2.37
N GLU A 26 -8.36 -10.95 -2.71
CA GLU A 26 -8.33 -9.55 -2.28
C GLU A 26 -8.27 -9.34 -0.75
N ASN A 27 -8.27 -10.40 0.05
CA ASN A 27 -8.29 -10.39 1.51
C ASN A 27 -7.00 -10.90 2.18
N SER A 28 -5.89 -11.04 1.45
CA SER A 28 -4.65 -11.48 2.07
C SER A 28 -4.04 -10.34 2.88
N TYR A 29 -4.13 -10.42 4.20
CA TYR A 29 -3.32 -9.66 5.14
C TYR A 29 -1.85 -10.06 4.97
N VAL A 30 -1.13 -9.45 4.05
CA VAL A 30 0.31 -9.61 3.97
C VAL A 30 0.94 -8.55 4.86
N SER A 31 1.26 -8.97 6.07
CA SER A 31 2.08 -8.22 7.00
C SER A 31 3.48 -8.00 6.41
N GLY A 32 3.82 -6.75 6.13
CA GLY A 32 5.21 -6.29 6.19
C GLY A 32 6.15 -6.53 5.01
N SER A 33 5.72 -7.07 3.87
CA SER A 33 6.68 -7.39 2.77
C SER A 33 6.73 -6.39 1.62
N GLY A 34 6.06 -5.23 1.70
CA GLY A 34 6.04 -4.27 0.59
C GLY A 34 5.43 -4.83 -0.72
N ALA A 35 4.51 -5.78 -0.60
CA ALA A 35 3.87 -6.40 -1.76
C ALA A 35 3.09 -5.36 -2.56
N ALA A 36 3.48 -5.16 -3.82
CA ALA A 36 2.85 -4.22 -4.72
C ALA A 36 1.93 -4.94 -5.70
N VAL A 37 0.69 -4.48 -5.78
CA VAL A 37 -0.30 -4.91 -6.76
C VAL A 37 -0.55 -3.77 -7.73
N TYR A 38 -0.25 -4.02 -9.02
CA TYR A 38 -0.65 -3.13 -10.11
C TYR A 38 -2.02 -3.58 -10.64
N ILE A 39 -2.94 -2.63 -10.75
CA ILE A 39 -4.31 -2.85 -11.20
C ILE A 39 -4.40 -2.47 -12.68
N LYS A 40 -4.88 -3.39 -13.52
CA LYS A 40 -5.11 -3.11 -14.95
C LYS A 40 -6.12 -1.98 -15.11
N GLN A 41 -6.00 -1.16 -16.14
CA GLN A 41 -6.87 0.00 -16.35
C GLN A 41 -8.36 -0.34 -16.32
N SER A 42 -8.76 -1.49 -16.90
CA SER A 42 -10.16 -1.98 -16.90
C SER A 42 -10.72 -2.25 -15.50
N ASP A 43 -9.85 -2.56 -14.54
CA ASP A 43 -10.22 -3.06 -13.21
C ASP A 43 -10.06 -1.98 -12.13
N ARG A 44 -9.51 -0.81 -12.50
CA ARG A 44 -9.29 0.32 -11.58
C ARG A 44 -10.62 0.88 -11.09
N ARG A 45 -10.67 1.16 -9.80
CA ARG A 45 -11.83 1.79 -9.13
C ARG A 45 -11.50 3.23 -8.77
N ASP A 46 -12.53 4.07 -8.73
CA ASP A 46 -12.39 5.46 -8.36
C ASP A 46 -11.85 5.60 -6.93
N ALA A 47 -10.88 6.49 -6.75
CA ALA A 47 -10.46 6.94 -5.43
C ALA A 47 -11.42 8.00 -4.90
N PRO A 48 -11.57 8.15 -3.58
CA PRO A 48 -12.31 9.28 -3.01
C PRO A 48 -11.60 10.59 -3.34
N LYS A 49 -12.36 11.70 -3.29
CA LYS A 49 -11.77 13.04 -3.35
C LYS A 49 -10.98 13.30 -2.07
N PHE A 50 -9.74 13.74 -2.21
CA PHE A 50 -8.91 14.15 -1.10
C PHE A 50 -9.08 15.66 -0.88
N SER A 51 -9.89 16.01 0.10
CA SER A 51 -10.14 17.38 0.52
C SER A 51 -10.35 17.41 2.02
N GLY A 52 -9.68 18.32 2.72
CA GLY A 52 -9.80 18.41 4.17
C GLY A 52 -8.64 19.16 4.81
N GLU A 53 -8.67 19.21 6.14
CA GLU A 53 -7.61 19.80 6.94
C GLU A 53 -6.35 18.94 6.91
N THR A 54 -5.21 19.61 6.89
CA THR A 54 -3.90 18.97 6.89
C THR A 54 -3.09 19.34 8.13
N LEU A 55 -2.05 18.57 8.38
CA LEU A 55 -1.19 18.73 9.55
C LEU A 55 -0.48 20.08 9.62
N THR A 56 -0.18 20.69 8.46
CA THR A 56 0.69 21.87 8.38
C THR A 56 0.14 23.03 7.53
N THR A 57 -0.68 22.75 6.52
CA THR A 57 -1.05 23.75 5.50
C THR A 57 -2.51 24.20 5.54
N GLY A 58 -3.28 23.77 6.56
CA GLY A 58 -4.72 24.06 6.64
C GLY A 58 -5.53 23.19 5.70
N VAL A 59 -6.68 23.70 5.21
CA VAL A 59 -7.58 22.97 4.32
C VAL A 59 -7.08 23.03 2.90
N ILE A 60 -6.92 21.86 2.26
CA ILE A 60 -6.54 21.72 0.86
C ILE A 60 -7.44 20.74 0.12
N THR A 61 -7.39 20.80 -1.20
CA THR A 61 -7.98 19.79 -2.09
C THR A 61 -6.92 19.39 -3.12
N LEU A 62 -6.71 18.07 -3.31
CA LEU A 62 -5.78 17.57 -4.32
C LEU A 62 -6.39 17.71 -5.73
N ASN A 63 -5.53 17.93 -6.72
CA ASN A 63 -5.94 18.02 -8.13
C ASN A 63 -6.40 16.67 -8.67
N SER A 64 -7.50 16.64 -9.40
CA SER A 64 -8.09 15.41 -9.94
C SER A 64 -7.45 14.91 -11.24
N ASN A 65 -6.58 15.70 -11.90
CA ASN A 65 -5.99 15.34 -13.20
C ASN A 65 -4.48 15.12 -13.12
N GLN A 66 -4.02 14.67 -11.98
CA GLN A 66 -2.60 14.48 -11.73
C GLN A 66 -2.37 13.12 -11.06
N VAL A 67 -1.31 12.40 -11.47
CA VAL A 67 -0.91 11.19 -10.75
C VAL A 67 -0.63 11.55 -9.30
N THR A 68 -1.20 10.77 -8.38
CA THR A 68 -1.13 11.07 -6.95
C THR A 68 -0.65 9.84 -6.17
N VAL A 69 0.32 10.03 -5.29
CA VAL A 69 0.78 9.05 -4.31
C VAL A 69 0.17 9.39 -2.96
N ILE A 70 -0.62 8.47 -2.41
CA ILE A 70 -1.22 8.57 -1.07
C ILE A 70 -0.56 7.56 -0.16
N ASN A 71 0.03 8.02 0.93
CA ASN A 71 0.60 7.17 1.97
C ASN A 71 -0.24 7.24 3.25
N VAL A 72 -0.71 6.10 3.73
CA VAL A 72 -1.45 5.98 5.01
C VAL A 72 -0.48 5.56 6.09
N TRP A 73 -0.34 6.38 7.13
CA TRP A 73 0.71 6.24 8.10
C TRP A 73 0.33 6.67 9.53
N ALA A 74 1.18 6.33 10.48
CA ALA A 74 1.14 6.84 11.85
C ALA A 74 2.57 7.00 12.40
N SER A 75 2.79 7.92 13.34
CA SER A 75 4.12 8.21 13.91
C SER A 75 4.71 7.05 14.71
N TRP A 76 3.87 6.23 15.32
CA TRP A 76 4.26 5.06 16.10
C TRP A 76 4.55 3.81 15.24
N CYS A 77 4.26 3.86 13.94
CA CYS A 77 4.43 2.76 13.02
C CYS A 77 5.89 2.65 12.56
N ALA A 78 6.61 1.62 12.99
CA ALA A 78 8.04 1.45 12.67
C ALA A 78 8.34 1.38 11.17
N PRO A 79 7.65 0.59 10.33
CA PRO A 79 7.88 0.59 8.89
C PRO A 79 7.48 1.90 8.20
N CYS A 80 6.51 2.67 8.75
CA CYS A 80 6.21 4.01 8.24
C CYS A 80 7.39 4.96 8.42
N ARG A 81 8.11 4.82 9.55
CA ARG A 81 9.33 5.60 9.83
C ARG A 81 10.47 5.23 8.88
N ALA A 82 10.57 3.97 8.49
CA ALA A 82 11.59 3.50 7.57
C ALA A 82 11.38 4.03 6.14
N GLU A 83 10.14 4.12 5.66
CA GLU A 83 9.83 4.61 4.30
C GLU A 83 9.70 6.13 4.17
N ALA A 84 9.54 6.87 5.28
CA ALA A 84 9.31 8.32 5.23
C ALA A 84 10.39 9.11 4.45
N PRO A 85 11.71 8.86 4.63
CA PRO A 85 12.75 9.53 3.83
C PRO A 85 12.61 9.26 2.33
N LEU A 86 12.26 8.02 1.96
CA LEU A 86 12.05 7.62 0.58
C LEU A 86 10.89 8.39 -0.06
N LEU A 87 9.75 8.47 0.63
CA LEU A 87 8.58 9.21 0.13
C LEU A 87 8.88 10.71 -0.03
N GLN A 88 9.64 11.28 0.90
CA GLN A 88 10.10 12.67 0.82
C GLN A 88 11.00 12.89 -0.39
N GLU A 89 11.98 12.02 -0.61
CA GLU A 89 12.88 12.09 -1.77
C GLU A 89 12.11 12.02 -3.08
N PHE A 90 11.18 11.06 -3.19
CA PHE A 90 10.35 10.90 -4.39
C PHE A 90 9.42 12.09 -4.63
N SER A 91 8.90 12.72 -3.58
CA SER A 91 8.06 13.91 -3.72
C SER A 91 8.80 15.10 -4.36
N ILE A 92 10.12 15.17 -4.14
CA ILE A 92 10.99 16.17 -4.76
C ILE A 92 11.40 15.75 -6.16
N GLN A 93 11.74 14.47 -6.35
CA GLN A 93 12.23 13.92 -7.62
C GLN A 93 11.14 13.90 -8.71
N TYR A 94 9.88 13.76 -8.33
CA TYR A 94 8.74 13.71 -9.26
C TYR A 94 7.78 14.90 -9.07
N PRO A 95 8.20 16.14 -9.41
CA PRO A 95 7.38 17.34 -9.18
C PRO A 95 6.05 17.37 -9.95
N GLN A 96 5.93 16.52 -10.99
CA GLN A 96 4.69 16.34 -11.76
C GLN A 96 3.69 15.39 -11.08
N VAL A 97 4.08 14.76 -9.95
CA VAL A 97 3.24 13.85 -9.16
C VAL A 97 2.85 14.53 -7.85
N GLN A 98 1.60 14.43 -7.47
CA GLN A 98 1.18 14.87 -6.14
C GLN A 98 1.54 13.80 -5.11
N PHE A 99 2.10 14.20 -3.99
CA PHE A 99 2.28 13.36 -2.82
C PHE A 99 1.43 13.87 -1.68
N ALA A 100 0.74 12.99 -0.97
CA ALA A 100 0.04 13.33 0.24
C ALA A 100 0.01 12.15 1.23
N GLY A 101 -0.01 12.46 2.52
CA GLY A 101 -0.24 11.51 3.58
C GLY A 101 -1.70 11.50 4.05
N VAL A 102 -2.12 10.41 4.67
CA VAL A 102 -3.30 10.34 5.50
C VAL A 102 -2.88 9.79 6.86
N LEU A 103 -3.00 10.62 7.88
CA LEU A 103 -2.71 10.24 9.26
C LEU A 103 -3.85 9.37 9.79
N THR A 104 -3.55 8.21 10.36
CA THR A 104 -4.57 7.35 10.96
C THR A 104 -4.21 6.95 12.39
N ARG A 105 -5.19 6.98 13.28
CA ARG A 105 -5.07 6.52 14.69
C ARG A 105 -3.82 7.05 15.40
N ASP A 106 -3.57 8.34 15.27
CA ASP A 106 -2.42 9.01 15.86
C ASP A 106 -2.84 10.36 16.46
N ASN A 107 -1.99 10.93 17.30
CA ASN A 107 -2.19 12.27 17.81
C ASN A 107 -1.39 13.31 17.02
N ILE A 108 -1.95 14.50 16.90
CA ILE A 108 -1.38 15.60 16.10
C ILE A 108 0.03 15.99 16.57
N SER A 109 0.30 15.96 17.87
CA SER A 109 1.62 16.35 18.41
C SER A 109 2.70 15.36 17.96
N SER A 110 2.46 14.05 18.11
CA SER A 110 3.39 13.01 17.65
C SER A 110 3.58 13.04 16.14
N ALA A 111 2.48 13.27 15.39
CA ALA A 111 2.52 13.38 13.94
C ALA A 111 3.35 14.60 13.49
N LYS A 112 3.24 15.76 14.16
CA LYS A 112 4.07 16.95 13.89
C LYS A 112 5.54 16.68 14.16
N ALA A 113 5.86 16.05 15.30
CA ALA A 113 7.25 15.69 15.61
C ALA A 113 7.85 14.74 14.59
N PHE A 114 7.06 13.76 14.10
CA PHE A 114 7.46 12.88 13.00
C PHE A 114 7.75 13.68 11.72
N TYR A 115 6.85 14.59 11.37
CA TYR A 115 6.94 15.42 10.18
C TYR A 115 8.23 16.26 10.17
N GLU A 116 8.52 16.89 11.28
CA GLU A 116 9.74 17.69 11.48
C GLU A 116 11.00 16.82 11.42
N ASN A 117 10.98 15.66 12.11
CA ASN A 117 12.13 14.77 12.17
C ASN A 117 12.53 14.24 10.78
N PHE A 118 11.55 13.89 9.93
CA PHE A 118 11.79 13.40 8.58
C PHE A 118 11.78 14.50 7.52
N LYS A 119 11.60 15.77 7.91
CA LYS A 119 11.57 16.95 7.04
C LYS A 119 10.58 16.80 5.88
N LEU A 120 9.40 16.25 6.17
CA LEU A 120 8.39 16.03 5.17
C LEU A 120 7.82 17.36 4.69
N THR A 121 7.58 17.49 3.39
CA THR A 121 7.08 18.74 2.77
C THR A 121 5.73 18.56 2.07
N TYR A 122 5.33 17.33 1.78
CA TYR A 122 4.03 17.06 1.16
C TYR A 122 2.91 17.08 2.22
N PRO A 123 1.68 17.53 1.88
CA PRO A 123 0.59 17.63 2.85
C PRO A 123 0.16 16.28 3.43
N THR A 124 -0.28 16.28 4.68
CA THR A 124 -0.88 15.10 5.32
C THR A 124 -2.25 15.45 5.87
N PHE A 125 -3.30 14.79 5.39
CA PHE A 125 -4.66 14.91 5.90
C PHE A 125 -4.75 14.31 7.31
N ILE A 126 -5.44 15.01 8.21
CA ILE A 126 -5.58 14.58 9.61
C ILE A 126 -6.87 13.82 9.89
N ASP A 127 -7.81 13.83 8.95
CA ASP A 127 -9.06 13.08 9.01
C ASP A 127 -8.94 11.80 8.17
N ASP A 128 -8.86 10.64 8.83
CA ASP A 128 -8.78 9.35 8.16
C ASP A 128 -10.14 8.81 7.68
N SER A 129 -11.23 9.52 7.92
CA SER A 129 -12.54 9.18 7.37
C SER A 129 -12.56 9.15 5.83
N ILE A 130 -11.64 9.88 5.19
CA ILE A 130 -11.39 9.82 3.74
C ILE A 130 -11.15 8.37 3.27
N LEU A 131 -10.52 7.53 4.11
CA LEU A 131 -10.19 6.14 3.77
C LEU A 131 -11.43 5.26 3.61
N VAL A 132 -12.57 5.63 4.20
CA VAL A 132 -13.84 4.90 4.06
C VAL A 132 -14.34 4.94 2.61
N GLY A 133 -13.95 5.95 1.84
CA GLY A 133 -14.28 6.06 0.42
C GLY A 133 -13.62 5.00 -0.48
N PHE A 134 -12.56 4.33 0.00
CA PHE A 134 -11.90 3.26 -0.75
C PHE A 134 -12.64 1.93 -0.59
N LYS A 135 -13.37 1.52 -1.62
CA LYS A 135 -14.08 0.24 -1.61
C LYS A 135 -13.16 -0.89 -2.08
N GLY A 136 -12.89 -1.87 -1.22
CA GLY A 136 -12.13 -3.10 -1.54
C GLY A 136 -10.64 -2.89 -1.87
N SER A 137 -10.16 -1.67 -2.00
CA SER A 137 -8.78 -1.37 -2.40
C SER A 137 -7.86 -1.03 -1.23
N LEU A 138 -8.42 -0.66 -0.08
CA LEU A 138 -7.68 -0.28 1.11
C LEU A 138 -8.28 -0.97 2.33
N ILE A 139 -7.43 -1.59 3.14
CA ILE A 139 -7.82 -2.09 4.46
C ILE A 139 -7.38 -1.03 5.47
N PRO A 140 -8.30 -0.30 6.13
CA PRO A 140 -7.99 0.84 6.99
C PRO A 140 -7.05 0.52 8.16
N ASN A 141 -6.92 -0.76 8.53
CA ASN A 141 -6.10 -1.22 9.64
C ASN A 141 -4.66 -1.58 9.25
N ALA A 142 -4.33 -1.60 7.96
CA ALA A 142 -3.00 -1.94 7.47
C ALA A 142 -2.18 -0.68 7.20
N ILE A 143 -1.15 -0.45 7.97
CA ILE A 143 -0.16 0.61 7.77
C ILE A 143 1.27 0.05 7.82
N PRO A 144 2.18 0.62 7.00
CA PRO A 144 1.86 1.58 5.97
C PRO A 144 1.13 0.96 4.78
N THR A 145 0.35 1.76 4.10
CA THR A 145 -0.19 1.42 2.77
C THR A 145 0.04 2.61 1.85
N THR A 146 0.66 2.36 0.70
CA THR A 146 0.84 3.39 -0.33
C THR A 146 -0.04 3.07 -1.53
N LEU A 147 -0.84 4.04 -1.95
CA LEU A 147 -1.68 3.97 -3.14
C LEU A 147 -1.13 4.92 -4.20
N ILE A 148 -1.13 4.49 -5.47
CA ILE A 148 -0.88 5.38 -6.61
C ILE A 148 -2.18 5.49 -7.38
N ILE A 149 -2.65 6.72 -7.52
CA ILE A 149 -3.88 7.10 -8.23
C ILE A 149 -3.48 7.69 -9.57
N ASP A 150 -4.11 7.24 -10.64
CA ASP A 150 -3.87 7.74 -11.98
C ASP A 150 -4.51 9.12 -12.24
N LYS A 151 -4.25 9.72 -13.42
CA LYS A 151 -4.82 11.03 -13.83
C LYS A 151 -6.33 11.01 -13.97
N GLN A 152 -6.95 9.85 -14.10
CA GLN A 152 -8.39 9.67 -14.15
C GLN A 152 -9.02 9.56 -12.75
N GLY A 153 -8.21 9.70 -11.70
CA GLY A 153 -8.66 9.59 -10.31
C GLY A 153 -8.93 8.16 -9.85
N LYS A 154 -8.35 7.16 -10.52
CA LYS A 154 -8.56 5.76 -10.19
C LYS A 154 -7.33 5.13 -9.53
N VAL A 155 -7.55 4.22 -8.61
CA VAL A 155 -6.47 3.48 -7.93
C VAL A 155 -5.80 2.53 -8.92
N ALA A 156 -4.54 2.82 -9.26
CA ALA A 156 -3.74 2.04 -10.19
C ALA A 156 -2.77 1.06 -9.49
N VAL A 157 -2.29 1.43 -8.30
CA VAL A 157 -1.35 0.60 -7.53
C VAL A 157 -1.70 0.65 -6.06
N ARG A 158 -1.49 -0.50 -5.39
CA ARG A 158 -1.46 -0.61 -3.94
C ARG A 158 -0.17 -1.28 -3.52
N ILE A 159 0.57 -0.67 -2.59
CA ILE A 159 1.71 -1.25 -1.90
C ILE A 159 1.29 -1.47 -0.44
N SER A 160 1.30 -2.71 0.01
CA SER A 160 0.95 -3.09 1.39
C SER A 160 2.22 -3.32 2.20
N GLY A 161 2.39 -2.62 3.30
CA GLY A 161 3.64 -2.59 4.08
C GLY A 161 4.63 -1.56 3.52
N GLU A 162 5.86 -1.58 4.03
CA GLU A 162 6.93 -0.63 3.70
C GLU A 162 7.24 -0.60 2.21
N ALA A 163 7.17 0.58 1.62
CA ALA A 163 7.56 0.79 0.23
C ALA A 163 9.10 0.81 0.11
N THR A 164 9.64 0.09 -0.87
CA THR A 164 11.07 0.16 -1.22
C THR A 164 11.30 1.07 -2.41
N VAL A 165 12.53 1.58 -2.57
CA VAL A 165 12.94 2.39 -3.73
C VAL A 165 12.57 1.69 -5.04
N ALA A 166 12.94 0.41 -5.17
CA ALA A 166 12.71 -0.37 -6.39
C ALA A 166 11.21 -0.52 -6.69
N THR A 167 10.41 -0.84 -5.66
CA THR A 167 8.98 -1.06 -5.81
C THR A 167 8.25 0.24 -6.14
N LEU A 168 8.50 1.31 -5.36
CA LEU A 168 7.83 2.59 -5.57
C LEU A 168 8.18 3.18 -6.93
N LYS A 169 9.47 3.19 -7.30
CA LYS A 169 9.93 3.68 -8.61
C LYS A 169 9.25 2.94 -9.75
N LYS A 170 9.36 1.61 -9.77
CA LYS A 170 8.77 0.77 -10.83
C LYS A 170 7.29 1.01 -11.01
N MET A 171 6.53 1.08 -9.90
CA MET A 171 5.09 1.23 -9.95
C MET A 171 4.68 2.65 -10.35
N LEU A 172 5.36 3.67 -9.83
CA LEU A 172 5.08 5.06 -10.15
C LEU A 172 5.35 5.37 -11.62
N GLU A 173 6.53 4.98 -12.12
CA GLU A 173 6.89 5.18 -13.54
C GLU A 173 5.93 4.46 -14.48
N LYS A 174 5.46 3.27 -14.11
CA LYS A 174 4.44 2.54 -14.86
C LYS A 174 3.12 3.30 -14.94
N VAL A 175 2.63 3.85 -13.81
CA VAL A 175 1.38 4.62 -13.80
C VAL A 175 1.53 5.94 -14.57
N ILE A 176 2.70 6.59 -14.49
CA ILE A 176 2.99 7.81 -15.27
C ILE A 176 2.96 7.50 -16.78
N ALA A 177 3.47 6.36 -17.20
CA ALA A 177 3.50 5.95 -18.61
C ALA A 177 2.12 5.52 -19.13
N ASP A 178 1.22 5.08 -18.27
CA ASP A 178 -0.16 4.69 -18.62
C ASP A 178 -1.11 5.91 -18.74
N ALA A 179 -0.69 7.10 -18.36
CA ALA A 179 -1.54 8.28 -18.11
C ALA A 179 -1.69 9.20 -19.32
#